data_2247a3abd6d9adb02145a8139377e200
#
_entry.id   2247a3abd6d9adb02145a8139377e200
#
_cell.length_a   1.000
_cell.length_b   1.000
_cell.length_c   1.000
_cell.angle_alpha   90.00
_cell.angle_beta   90.00
_cell.angle_gamma   90.00
#
_symmetry.space_group_name_H-M   'P 1'
#
loop_
_entity.id
_entity.type
_entity.pdbx_description
1 polymer ?
#
loop_
_entity_poly.entity_id
_entity_poly.type
_entity_poly.pdbx_seq_one_letter_code
_entity_poly.pdbx_strand_id
1 'polypeptide(L)' 'MEKQVPEELEKVYKCIKNEPANINQIVRKTKMSIQDISYKIMLLQLENLIEELPGQVYRIKNGEDDE' A
#
# COMPACT_ATOMS: atom_id res chain seq x y z
N MET A 1 4.30 -13.03 -15.31
CA MET A 1 3.08 -13.22 -14.52
C MET A 1 2.84 -12.03 -13.63
N GLU A 2 1.66 -11.54 -13.65
CA GLU A 2 1.34 -10.37 -12.86
C GLU A 2 1.00 -10.73 -11.43
N LYS A 3 1.41 -9.88 -10.52
CA LYS A 3 0.98 -10.03 -9.15
C LYS A 3 -0.45 -9.54 -9.03
N GLN A 4 -1.23 -10.30 -8.32
CA GLN A 4 -2.60 -9.91 -8.08
C GLN A 4 -2.75 -9.37 -6.67
N VAL A 5 -3.46 -8.26 -6.57
CA VAL A 5 -3.73 -7.67 -5.29
C VAL A 5 -5.11 -8.13 -4.83
N PRO A 6 -5.21 -8.76 -3.66
CA PRO A 6 -6.53 -9.15 -3.16
C PRO A 6 -7.46 -7.96 -3.12
N GLU A 7 -8.72 -8.22 -3.40
CA GLU A 7 -9.70 -7.15 -3.49
C GLU A 7 -9.75 -6.32 -2.22
N GLU A 8 -9.62 -6.95 -1.08
CA GLU A 8 -9.68 -6.23 0.17
C GLU A 8 -8.53 -5.28 0.37
N LEU A 9 -7.40 -5.51 -0.32
CA LEU A 9 -6.24 -4.64 -0.22
C LEU A 9 -6.20 -3.58 -1.31
N GLU A 10 -7.09 -3.71 -2.28
CA GLU A 10 -6.98 -2.91 -3.49
C GLU A 10 -7.13 -1.43 -3.24
N LYS A 11 -8.02 -1.05 -2.34
CA LYS A 11 -8.24 0.36 -2.07
C LYS A 11 -6.98 1.03 -1.54
N VAL A 12 -6.33 0.36 -0.58
CA VAL A 12 -5.10 0.90 -0.02
C VAL A 12 -4.00 0.90 -1.08
N TYR A 13 -3.91 -0.19 -1.83
CA TYR A 13 -2.91 -0.30 -2.86
C TYR A 13 -3.04 0.82 -3.90
N LYS A 14 -4.26 1.09 -4.34
CA LYS A 14 -4.47 2.12 -5.35
C LYS A 14 -4.13 3.51 -4.83
N CYS A 15 -4.41 3.77 -3.56
CA CYS A 15 -4.03 5.05 -2.98
C CYS A 15 -2.53 5.26 -3.04
N ILE A 16 -1.79 4.19 -2.74
CA ILE A 16 -0.34 4.28 -2.74
C ILE A 16 0.19 4.27 -4.17
N LYS A 17 -0.50 3.61 -5.06
CA LYS A 17 -0.06 3.49 -6.45
C LYS A 17 -0.03 4.86 -7.15
N ASN A 18 -1.01 5.70 -6.85
CA ASN A 18 -1.05 7.01 -7.48
C ASN A 18 0.11 7.88 -7.05
N GLU A 19 0.45 7.83 -5.78
CA GLU A 19 1.59 8.58 -5.26
C GLU A 19 1.88 8.06 -3.87
N PRO A 20 3.13 8.19 -3.42
CA PRO A 20 3.46 7.78 -2.06
C PRO A 20 2.57 8.49 -1.06
N ALA A 21 2.16 7.77 -0.02
CA ALA A 21 1.23 8.34 0.94
C ALA A 21 1.53 7.77 2.32
N ASN A 22 1.26 8.58 3.34
CA ASN A 22 1.35 8.07 4.69
C ASN A 22 0.00 7.58 5.16
N ILE A 23 -0.03 6.98 6.34
CA ILE A 23 -1.25 6.37 6.83
C ILE A 23 -2.38 7.39 6.93
N ASN A 24 -2.08 8.59 7.40
CA ASN A 24 -3.13 9.59 7.56
C ASN A 24 -3.78 9.96 6.22
N GLN A 25 -2.96 10.06 5.18
CA GLN A 25 -3.50 10.34 3.86
C GLN A 25 -4.37 9.21 3.36
N ILE A 26 -3.95 7.98 3.63
CA ILE A 26 -4.73 6.83 3.19
C ILE A 26 -6.06 6.79 3.94
N VAL A 27 -6.04 7.09 5.23
CA VAL A 27 -7.27 7.13 6.01
C VAL A 27 -8.25 8.12 5.39
N ARG A 28 -7.76 9.30 5.02
CA ARG A 28 -8.63 10.31 4.44
C ARG A 28 -9.22 9.89 3.12
N LYS A 29 -8.39 9.27 2.29
CA LYS A 29 -8.83 8.91 0.95
C LYS A 29 -9.75 7.70 0.95
N THR A 30 -9.50 6.74 1.81
CA THR A 30 -10.29 5.50 1.83
C THR A 30 -11.41 5.56 2.84
N LYS A 31 -11.29 6.44 3.82
CA LYS A 31 -12.26 6.53 4.93
C LYS A 31 -12.30 5.24 5.73
N MET A 32 -11.21 4.51 5.72
CA MET A 32 -11.08 3.31 6.53
C MET A 32 -10.40 3.65 7.84
N SER A 33 -10.57 2.78 8.83
CA SER A 33 -9.95 3.02 10.13
C SER A 33 -8.44 2.83 10.03
N ILE A 34 -7.72 3.47 10.95
CA ILE A 34 -6.26 3.32 10.99
C ILE A 34 -5.88 1.87 11.20
N GLN A 35 -6.63 1.17 12.05
CA GLN A 35 -6.33 -0.23 12.32
C GLN A 35 -6.46 -1.08 11.07
N ASP A 36 -7.53 -0.87 10.31
CA ASP A 36 -7.71 -1.59 9.06
C ASP A 36 -6.59 -1.32 8.10
N ILE A 37 -6.22 -0.05 7.98
CA ILE A 37 -5.18 0.33 7.03
C ILE A 37 -3.85 -0.24 7.45
N SER A 38 -3.53 -0.16 8.74
CA SER A 38 -2.27 -0.72 9.23
C SER A 38 -2.17 -2.21 8.94
N TYR A 39 -3.25 -2.91 9.15
CA TYR A 39 -3.28 -4.34 8.87
C TYR A 39 -3.06 -4.62 7.39
N LYS A 40 -3.75 -3.87 6.55
CA LYS A 40 -3.65 -4.08 5.11
C LYS A 40 -2.28 -3.68 4.58
N ILE A 41 -1.70 -2.63 5.15
CA ILE A 41 -0.34 -2.24 4.78
C ILE A 41 0.63 -3.37 5.13
N MET A 42 0.46 -3.96 6.30
CA MET A 42 1.31 -5.07 6.69
C MET A 42 1.21 -6.21 5.69
N LEU A 43 -0.01 -6.53 5.28
CA LEU A 43 -0.20 -7.60 4.30
C LEU A 43 0.45 -7.26 2.97
N LEU A 44 0.31 -6.01 2.54
CA LEU A 44 0.93 -5.59 1.29
C LEU A 44 2.46 -5.66 1.36
N GLN A 45 3.02 -5.34 2.52
CA GLN A 45 4.45 -5.46 2.70
C GLN A 45 4.89 -6.92 2.67
N LEU A 46 4.12 -7.79 3.28
CA LEU A 46 4.43 -9.21 3.26
C LEU A 46 4.41 -9.77 1.84
N GLU A 47 3.55 -9.23 1.00
CA GLU A 47 3.48 -9.64 -0.40
C GLU A 47 4.52 -8.94 -1.26
N ASN A 48 5.34 -8.08 -0.66
CA ASN A 48 6.38 -7.38 -1.39
C ASN A 48 5.82 -6.42 -2.43
N LEU A 49 4.63 -5.90 -2.20
CA LEU A 49 3.98 -5.01 -3.15
C LEU A 49 4.27 -3.55 -2.86
N ILE A 50 4.59 -3.22 -1.63
CA ILE A 50 4.89 -1.84 -1.24
C ILE A 50 6.11 -1.82 -0.34
N GLU A 51 6.69 -0.65 -0.20
CA GLU A 51 7.80 -0.47 0.73
C GLU A 51 7.57 0.79 1.55
N GLU A 52 8.18 0.83 2.71
CA GLU A 52 8.05 1.96 3.61
C GLU A 52 9.24 2.88 3.46
N LEU A 53 8.95 4.17 3.36
CA LEU A 53 9.96 5.21 3.29
C LEU A 53 10.04 5.92 4.63
N PRO A 54 11.11 6.67 4.88
CA PRO A 54 11.20 7.44 6.12
C PRO A 54 9.99 8.34 6.29
N GLY A 55 9.53 8.47 7.53
CA GLY A 55 8.35 9.27 7.80
C GLY A 55 7.06 8.51 7.66
N GLN A 56 7.14 7.18 7.65
CA GLN A 56 5.96 6.32 7.55
C GLN A 56 5.19 6.56 6.26
N VAL A 57 5.92 6.83 5.19
CA VAL A 57 5.34 6.99 3.87
C VAL A 57 5.49 5.67 3.13
N TYR A 58 4.45 5.28 2.42
CA TYR A 58 4.45 4.01 1.70
C TYR A 58 4.33 4.26 0.21
N ARG A 59 4.99 3.43 -0.57
CA ARG A 59 4.91 3.53 -2.02
C ARG A 59 4.95 2.15 -2.63
N ILE A 60 4.55 2.07 -3.88
CA ILE A 60 4.58 0.81 -4.60
C ILE A 60 6.03 0.41 -4.83
N LYS A 61 6.32 -0.83 -4.59
CA LYS A 61 7.65 -1.35 -4.82
C LYS A 61 7.79 -1.74 -6.28
N ASN A 62 8.64 -1.03 -7.00
CA ASN A 62 8.86 -1.30 -8.41
C ASN A 62 9.94 -2.36 -8.55
N GLY A 63 9.48 -3.51 -8.64
CA GLY A 63 10.45 -4.58 -8.81
C GLY A 63 10.87 -4.84 -10.21
N GLU A 64 10.29 -4.24 -10.26
CA GLU A 64 10.40 -4.72 -10.89
C GLU A 64 10.81 -5.26 -11.40
N ASP A 65 10.73 -5.24 -11.55
CA ASP A 65 10.93 -5.55 -12.00
C ASP A 65 11.50 -5.83 -12.62
N ASP A 66 11.79 -6.00 -12.71
CA ASP A 66 12.31 -6.29 -13.21
C ASP A 66 12.92 -6.59 -13.56
N GLU A 67 13.13 -6.74 -13.62
CA GLU A 67 13.69 -7.18 -13.87
C GLU A 67 13.86 -7.45 -13.99
#